data_c12ca84d756d92c74a357f7ba0ea7047
#
_entry.id   c12ca84d756d92c74a357f7ba0ea7047
#
_cell.length_a   1.000
_cell.length_b   1.000
_cell.length_c   1.000
_cell.angle_alpha   90.00
_cell.angle_beta   90.00
_cell.angle_gamma   90.00
#
_symmetry.space_group_name_H-M   'P 1'
#
loop_
_entity.id
_entity.type
_entity.pdbx_description
1 polymer ?
#
loop_
_entity_poly.entity_id
_entity_poly.type
_entity_poly.pdbx_seq_one_letter_code
_entity_poly.pdbx_strand_id
1 'polypeptide(L)'
;MDNNMSIQLASNDEILIYQSQDGIIKIDVLFENETVWLNIEQMSTLFGKSRSTINEHILHIYEEKELNEVDTMRKIGISDFSTKPTNFYNLDVIISVGYRVKSHQGTQFRIWATQRLRDYIIKGVALNDERFKRGNSMNYFKDLLERIREIRLSERVFYQQIKDIYATSIDYNPNDELTLQFFKEVQNKLLWAVSGKTAAELIYYRANAELPMMGLTSTEVAGKVRKSDTQTGKNYLTEDEIKVLKLIVEQFLAFAEAQAIAHVPMYMKDWIEHLKMVLTMNRKSILEDAGRISHQMALQKADEEYAKYKHMLRIAEHLESIKELNEDLKRLQE
;
A
#
# COMPACT_ATOMS: atom_id res chain seq x y z
N MET A 1 42.29 13.47 -0.36
CA MET A 1 41.77 12.12 -0.70
C MET A 1 40.52 12.32 -1.48
N ASP A 2 40.72 12.37 -2.81
CA ASP A 2 39.68 12.72 -3.77
C ASP A 2 38.76 11.54 -3.97
N ASN A 3 37.49 11.71 -3.55
CA ASN A 3 36.42 10.76 -3.88
C ASN A 3 35.92 11.10 -5.30
N ASN A 4 36.58 10.52 -6.27
CA ASN A 4 36.11 10.46 -7.65
C ASN A 4 34.95 9.48 -7.73
N MET A 5 33.73 9.96 -7.52
CA MET A 5 32.51 9.22 -7.74
C MET A 5 32.20 9.30 -9.24
N SER A 6 32.77 8.38 -10.01
CA SER A 6 32.40 8.16 -11.40
C SER A 6 30.93 7.73 -11.44
N ILE A 7 30.07 8.64 -11.86
CA ILE A 7 28.66 8.36 -12.14
C ILE A 7 28.65 7.43 -13.36
N GLN A 8 28.47 6.13 -13.12
CA GLN A 8 28.04 5.21 -14.16
C GLN A 8 26.66 5.69 -14.64
N LEU A 9 26.61 6.13 -15.90
CA LEU A 9 25.38 6.34 -16.65
C LEU A 9 24.61 5.01 -16.59
N ALA A 10 23.62 4.94 -15.73
CA ALA A 10 22.67 3.85 -15.70
C ALA A 10 21.96 3.84 -17.06
N SER A 11 21.81 2.63 -17.58
CA SER A 11 21.13 2.25 -18.82
C SER A 11 20.05 3.23 -19.25
N ASN A 12 20.07 3.62 -20.53
CA ASN A 12 19.02 4.36 -21.23
C ASN A 12 17.66 3.69 -21.05
N ASP A 13 17.00 3.94 -19.94
CA ASP A 13 15.59 3.65 -19.80
C ASP A 13 14.83 4.79 -20.50
N GLU A 14 14.39 4.52 -21.74
CA GLU A 14 13.44 5.37 -22.44
C GLU A 14 12.16 5.45 -21.60
N ILE A 15 12.09 6.41 -20.70
CA ILE A 15 10.83 6.69 -19.99
C ILE A 15 10.01 7.61 -20.90
N LEU A 16 8.99 7.04 -21.50
CA LEU A 16 7.98 7.80 -22.21
C LEU A 16 7.18 8.61 -21.18
N ILE A 17 7.52 9.90 -20.97
CA ILE A 17 6.75 10.76 -20.09
C ILE A 17 5.37 11.00 -20.68
N TYR A 18 5.32 11.25 -21.98
CA TYR A 18 4.12 11.58 -22.70
C TYR A 18 4.25 11.20 -24.19
N GLN A 19 3.26 10.50 -24.71
CA GLN A 19 3.12 10.24 -26.14
C GLN A 19 1.99 11.11 -26.69
N SER A 20 2.30 12.00 -27.62
CA SER A 20 1.26 12.73 -28.35
C SER A 20 0.40 11.74 -29.15
N GLN A 21 -0.84 12.10 -29.45
CA GLN A 21 -1.72 11.24 -30.27
C GLN A 21 -1.10 10.86 -31.62
N ASP A 22 -0.18 11.69 -32.10
CA ASP A 22 0.52 11.50 -33.38
C ASP A 22 1.80 10.64 -33.26
N GLY A 23 2.15 10.17 -32.04
CA GLY A 23 3.28 9.27 -31.79
C GLY A 23 4.67 9.86 -31.97
N ILE A 24 4.81 11.17 -32.17
CA ILE A 24 5.99 11.81 -32.74
C ILE A 24 7.03 12.27 -31.68
N ILE A 25 6.67 12.43 -30.42
CA ILE A 25 7.59 12.98 -29.40
C ILE A 25 8.06 11.89 -28.45
N LYS A 26 9.22 11.31 -28.77
CA LYS A 26 10.02 10.52 -27.80
C LYS A 26 11.10 11.44 -27.25
N ILE A 27 11.21 11.51 -25.93
CA ILE A 27 12.25 12.25 -25.25
C ILE A 27 12.99 11.31 -24.33
N ASP A 28 14.31 11.22 -24.52
CA ASP A 28 15.19 10.55 -23.58
C ASP A 28 15.20 11.36 -22.29
N VAL A 29 14.89 10.74 -21.18
CA VAL A 29 14.82 11.38 -19.88
C VAL A 29 15.82 10.76 -18.92
N LEU A 30 16.39 11.58 -18.06
CA LEU A 30 17.16 11.09 -16.93
C LEU A 30 16.18 10.76 -15.80
N PHE A 31 16.16 9.50 -15.38
CA PHE A 31 15.38 9.06 -14.22
C PHE A 31 16.31 8.83 -13.04
N GLU A 32 16.19 9.65 -12.01
CA GLU A 32 17.01 9.56 -10.81
C GLU A 32 16.20 10.01 -9.58
N ASN A 33 16.35 9.32 -8.45
CA ASN A 33 15.65 9.61 -7.19
C ASN A 33 14.12 9.68 -7.35
N GLU A 34 13.55 8.70 -8.07
CA GLU A 34 12.08 8.59 -8.29
C GLU A 34 11.44 9.75 -9.04
N THR A 35 12.25 10.62 -9.68
CA THR A 35 11.76 11.72 -10.50
C THR A 35 12.45 11.76 -11.85
N VAL A 36 11.88 12.54 -12.75
CA VAL A 36 12.34 12.74 -14.13
C VAL A 36 13.01 14.10 -14.21
N TRP A 37 14.15 14.15 -14.91
CA TRP A 37 14.93 15.36 -15.10
C TRP A 37 15.03 15.69 -16.58
N LEU A 38 14.67 16.91 -16.96
CA LEU A 38 14.83 17.46 -18.31
C LEU A 38 15.64 18.77 -18.30
N ASN A 39 16.44 18.99 -19.34
CA ASN A 39 17.03 20.28 -19.59
C ASN A 39 16.10 21.18 -20.43
N ILE A 40 16.45 22.44 -20.59
CA ILE A 40 15.65 23.43 -21.35
C ILE A 40 15.44 23.01 -22.81
N GLU A 41 16.41 22.35 -23.43
CA GLU A 41 16.32 21.90 -24.82
C GLU A 41 15.32 20.77 -24.98
N GLN A 42 15.34 19.80 -24.07
CA GLN A 42 14.36 18.72 -24.02
C GLN A 42 12.95 19.26 -23.77
N MET A 43 12.78 20.23 -22.83
CA MET A 43 11.48 20.88 -22.60
C MET A 43 11.03 21.72 -23.81
N SER A 44 11.96 22.36 -24.52
CA SER A 44 11.69 23.10 -25.76
C SER A 44 11.09 22.16 -26.82
N THR A 45 11.66 20.97 -26.99
CA THR A 45 11.15 19.93 -27.87
C THR A 45 9.79 19.37 -27.39
N LEU A 46 9.67 19.07 -26.08
CA LEU A 46 8.45 18.54 -25.46
C LEU A 46 7.25 19.46 -25.68
N PHE A 47 7.43 20.74 -25.47
CA PHE A 47 6.34 21.72 -25.50
C PHE A 47 6.25 22.51 -26.83
N GLY A 48 7.15 22.26 -27.79
CA GLY A 48 7.16 22.95 -29.08
C GLY A 48 7.31 24.47 -28.95
N LYS A 49 8.22 24.93 -28.06
CA LYS A 49 8.51 26.33 -27.80
C LYS A 49 10.00 26.60 -27.86
N SER A 50 10.38 27.88 -28.07
CA SER A 50 11.79 28.26 -28.05
C SER A 50 12.41 28.08 -26.66
N ARG A 51 13.73 27.87 -26.60
CA ARG A 51 14.49 27.76 -25.35
C ARG A 51 14.33 29.01 -24.47
N SER A 52 14.25 30.21 -25.09
CA SER A 52 14.04 31.47 -24.39
C SER A 52 12.69 31.51 -23.69
N THR A 53 11.62 31.08 -24.34
CA THR A 53 10.27 31.00 -23.76
C THR A 53 10.21 30.03 -22.59
N ILE A 54 10.84 28.85 -22.73
CA ILE A 54 10.91 27.85 -21.63
C ILE A 54 11.67 28.45 -20.44
N ASN A 55 12.81 29.07 -20.69
CA ASN A 55 13.62 29.72 -19.63
C ASN A 55 12.84 30.84 -18.92
N GLU A 56 12.08 31.65 -19.65
CA GLU A 56 11.23 32.71 -19.08
C GLU A 56 10.16 32.12 -18.14
N HIS A 57 9.49 31.05 -18.56
CA HIS A 57 8.53 30.36 -17.69
C HIS A 57 9.18 29.81 -16.42
N ILE A 58 10.38 29.23 -16.51
CA ILE A 58 11.11 28.72 -15.34
C ILE A 58 11.46 29.85 -14.38
N LEU A 59 11.96 30.97 -14.89
CA LEU A 59 12.28 32.15 -14.07
C LEU A 59 11.04 32.67 -13.34
N HIS A 60 9.91 32.80 -14.01
CA HIS A 60 8.66 33.24 -13.38
C HIS A 60 8.16 32.26 -12.31
N ILE A 61 8.33 30.94 -12.49
CA ILE A 61 7.97 29.92 -11.48
C ILE A 61 8.76 30.18 -10.17
N TYR A 62 10.03 30.48 -10.27
CA TYR A 62 10.87 30.78 -9.11
C TYR A 62 10.62 32.18 -8.52
N GLU A 63 10.42 33.21 -9.34
CA GLU A 63 10.06 34.54 -8.90
C GLU A 63 8.73 34.58 -8.15
N GLU A 64 7.74 33.87 -8.65
CA GLU A 64 6.42 33.72 -8.01
C GLU A 64 6.44 32.79 -6.77
N LYS A 65 7.59 32.15 -6.47
CA LYS A 65 7.78 31.20 -5.37
C LYS A 65 6.83 29.99 -5.44
N GLU A 66 6.40 29.62 -6.65
CA GLU A 66 5.64 28.41 -6.87
C GLU A 66 6.50 27.17 -6.55
N LEU A 67 7.77 27.18 -6.93
CA LEU A 67 8.77 26.16 -6.63
C LEU A 67 10.06 26.78 -6.11
N ASN A 68 10.86 25.97 -5.40
CA ASN A 68 12.18 26.36 -4.92
C ASN A 68 13.27 25.86 -5.88
N GLU A 69 14.14 26.75 -6.36
CA GLU A 69 15.21 26.41 -7.29
C GLU A 69 16.17 25.35 -6.74
N VAL A 70 16.51 25.42 -5.44
CA VAL A 70 17.47 24.52 -4.79
C VAL A 70 17.00 23.07 -4.82
N ASP A 71 15.69 22.84 -4.70
CA ASP A 71 15.10 21.52 -4.63
C ASP A 71 14.76 20.93 -6.01
N THR A 72 14.60 21.82 -7.01
CA THR A 72 14.01 21.45 -8.30
C THR A 72 14.96 21.61 -9.49
N MET A 73 16.18 22.16 -9.29
CA MET A 73 17.20 22.32 -10.31
C MET A 73 18.51 21.65 -9.90
N ARG A 74 19.18 21.00 -10.84
CA ARG A 74 20.52 20.41 -10.68
C ARG A 74 21.40 20.77 -11.85
N LYS A 75 22.70 20.92 -11.58
CA LYS A 75 23.73 21.04 -12.61
C LYS A 75 24.35 19.68 -12.86
N ILE A 76 24.12 19.13 -14.05
CA ILE A 76 24.64 17.81 -14.44
C ILE A 76 25.59 18.00 -15.64
N GLY A 77 26.69 17.26 -15.65
CA GLY A 77 27.61 17.12 -16.77
C GLY A 77 28.82 18.05 -16.72
N ILE A 78 29.92 17.48 -16.21
CA ILE A 78 31.26 17.75 -16.70
C ILE A 78 31.63 16.48 -17.46
N SER A 79 31.54 16.47 -18.79
CA SER A 79 32.08 15.39 -19.60
C SER A 79 33.42 15.85 -20.21
N ASP A 80 34.27 14.90 -20.62
CA ASP A 80 35.54 15.19 -21.30
C ASP A 80 35.38 16.07 -22.57
N PHE A 81 34.15 16.23 -23.05
CA PHE A 81 33.78 17.02 -24.24
C PHE A 81 33.01 18.31 -23.93
N SER A 82 32.63 18.62 -22.70
CA SER A 82 31.90 19.84 -22.35
C SER A 82 32.33 20.35 -20.98
N THR A 83 32.90 21.54 -20.97
CA THR A 83 33.36 22.25 -19.76
C THR A 83 32.27 23.02 -19.04
N LYS A 84 31.04 23.07 -19.55
CA LYS A 84 29.92 23.79 -18.94
C LYS A 84 28.83 22.84 -18.47
N PRO A 85 28.51 22.81 -17.17
CA PRO A 85 27.39 22.04 -16.64
C PRO A 85 26.06 22.54 -17.23
N THR A 86 25.17 21.61 -17.53
CA THR A 86 23.81 21.90 -18.02
C THR A 86 22.83 21.84 -16.87
N ASN A 87 21.91 22.78 -16.78
CA ASN A 87 20.84 22.79 -15.80
C ASN A 87 19.76 21.79 -16.23
N PHE A 88 19.43 20.88 -15.30
CA PHE A 88 18.31 19.96 -15.39
C PHE A 88 17.27 20.32 -14.33
N TYR A 89 16.02 20.15 -14.67
CA TYR A 89 14.86 20.50 -13.88
C TYR A 89 14.01 19.26 -13.65
N ASN A 90 13.49 19.10 -12.43
CA ASN A 90 12.71 17.92 -12.03
C ASN A 90 11.29 17.94 -12.61
N LEU A 91 10.52 16.87 -12.31
CA LEU A 91 9.16 16.72 -12.79
C LEU A 91 8.23 17.87 -12.38
N ASP A 92 8.43 18.49 -11.21
CA ASP A 92 7.59 19.59 -10.74
C ASP A 92 7.72 20.81 -11.65
N VAL A 93 8.95 21.17 -12.03
CA VAL A 93 9.20 22.27 -12.99
C VAL A 93 8.62 21.92 -14.38
N ILE A 94 8.78 20.67 -14.83
CA ILE A 94 8.24 20.22 -16.12
C ILE A 94 6.72 20.39 -16.14
N ILE A 95 6.04 20.01 -15.08
CA ILE A 95 4.58 20.14 -14.93
C ILE A 95 4.19 21.63 -14.94
N SER A 96 4.83 22.46 -14.11
CA SER A 96 4.53 23.89 -14.01
C SER A 96 4.72 24.62 -15.34
N VAL A 97 5.81 24.35 -16.06
CA VAL A 97 6.03 24.86 -17.42
C VAL A 97 4.93 24.38 -18.38
N GLY A 98 4.57 23.08 -18.33
CA GLY A 98 3.54 22.50 -19.19
C GLY A 98 2.15 23.14 -19.02
N TYR A 99 1.84 23.62 -17.82
CA TYR A 99 0.60 24.37 -17.55
C TYR A 99 0.65 25.83 -18.03
N ARG A 100 1.84 26.43 -18.13
CA ARG A 100 2.01 27.84 -18.51
C ARG A 100 2.17 28.05 -20.03
N VAL A 101 2.75 27.09 -20.74
CA VAL A 101 3.05 27.23 -22.16
C VAL A 101 1.79 27.26 -23.04
N LYS A 102 1.73 28.25 -23.94
CA LYS A 102 0.66 28.37 -24.96
C LYS A 102 1.11 27.74 -26.27
N SER A 103 1.00 26.39 -26.39
CA SER A 103 1.31 25.62 -27.57
C SER A 103 0.33 24.46 -27.78
N HIS A 104 0.30 23.87 -28.96
CA HIS A 104 -0.48 22.66 -29.22
C HIS A 104 0.00 21.51 -28.32
N GLN A 105 1.31 21.29 -28.24
CA GLN A 105 1.92 20.26 -27.40
C GLN A 105 1.64 20.49 -25.91
N GLY A 106 1.72 21.73 -25.44
CA GLY A 106 1.34 22.09 -24.07
C GLY A 106 -0.15 21.80 -23.78
N THR A 107 -1.02 22.02 -24.78
CA THR A 107 -2.44 21.65 -24.63
C THR A 107 -2.62 20.15 -24.54
N GLN A 108 -1.95 19.37 -25.39
CA GLN A 108 -1.99 17.90 -25.34
C GLN A 108 -1.45 17.36 -24.01
N PHE A 109 -0.35 17.94 -23.52
CA PHE A 109 0.19 17.60 -22.19
C PHE A 109 -0.84 17.83 -21.08
N ARG A 110 -1.51 18.99 -21.05
CA ARG A 110 -2.55 19.28 -20.06
C ARG A 110 -3.74 18.34 -20.13
N ILE A 111 -4.18 17.97 -21.35
CA ILE A 111 -5.26 16.98 -21.54
C ILE A 111 -4.86 15.64 -20.93
N TRP A 112 -3.65 15.17 -21.26
CA TRP A 112 -3.10 13.93 -20.70
C TRP A 112 -2.97 13.97 -19.18
N ALA A 113 -2.37 15.04 -18.62
CA ALA A 113 -2.20 15.20 -17.17
C ALA A 113 -3.56 15.24 -16.45
N THR A 114 -4.53 15.98 -17.00
CA THR A 114 -5.90 16.05 -16.47
C THR A 114 -6.56 14.68 -16.47
N GLN A 115 -6.34 13.87 -17.51
CA GLN A 115 -6.87 12.51 -17.58
C GLN A 115 -6.27 11.63 -16.50
N ARG A 116 -4.94 11.71 -16.23
CA ARG A 116 -4.28 10.96 -15.16
C ARG A 116 -4.80 11.36 -13.78
N LEU A 117 -4.97 12.66 -13.53
CA LEU A 117 -5.57 13.17 -12.30
C LEU A 117 -7.03 12.72 -12.13
N ARG A 118 -7.82 12.73 -13.20
CA ARG A 118 -9.19 12.24 -13.20
C ARG A 118 -9.25 10.75 -12.88
N ASP A 119 -8.41 9.93 -13.52
CA ASP A 119 -8.32 8.50 -13.22
C ASP A 119 -8.00 8.27 -11.74
N TYR A 120 -7.04 9.01 -11.20
CA TYR A 120 -6.67 8.91 -9.78
C TYR A 120 -7.81 9.35 -8.84
N ILE A 121 -8.47 10.47 -9.11
CA ILE A 121 -9.55 11.01 -8.25
C ILE A 121 -10.77 10.10 -8.28
N ILE A 122 -11.15 9.59 -9.46
CA ILE A 122 -12.38 8.79 -9.62
C ILE A 122 -12.13 7.33 -9.21
N LYS A 123 -11.01 6.74 -9.66
CA LYS A 123 -10.73 5.31 -9.49
C LYS A 123 -9.82 5.02 -8.28
N GLY A 124 -9.20 6.05 -7.68
CA GLY A 124 -8.22 5.93 -6.62
C GLY A 124 -6.84 5.43 -7.09
N VAL A 125 -6.66 5.22 -8.40
CA VAL A 125 -5.41 4.69 -8.99
C VAL A 125 -5.24 5.19 -10.42
N ALA A 126 -3.98 5.47 -10.80
CA ALA A 126 -3.57 5.72 -12.17
C ALA A 126 -2.42 4.76 -12.52
N LEU A 127 -2.62 3.88 -13.50
CA LEU A 127 -1.65 2.85 -13.92
C LEU A 127 -1.06 3.18 -15.28
N ASN A 128 0.20 2.82 -15.47
CA ASN A 128 0.87 2.81 -16.76
C ASN A 128 1.09 1.36 -17.21
N ASP A 129 0.07 0.78 -17.84
CA ASP A 129 0.04 -0.63 -18.27
C ASP A 129 1.21 -0.98 -19.18
N GLU A 130 1.62 -0.06 -20.07
CA GLU A 130 2.72 -0.28 -21.00
C GLU A 130 4.07 -0.43 -20.28
N ARG A 131 4.28 0.34 -19.19
CA ARG A 131 5.47 0.21 -18.38
C ARG A 131 5.53 -1.13 -17.65
N PHE A 132 4.40 -1.63 -17.17
CA PHE A 132 4.32 -2.94 -16.53
C PHE A 132 4.56 -4.09 -17.49
N LYS A 133 4.09 -4.00 -18.73
CA LYS A 133 4.31 -5.01 -19.78
C LYS A 133 5.79 -5.13 -20.21
N ARG A 134 6.57 -4.06 -20.12
CA ARG A 134 7.99 -4.05 -20.55
C ARG A 134 8.97 -4.70 -19.56
N GLY A 135 8.53 -5.16 -18.39
CA GLY A 135 9.33 -5.97 -17.46
C GLY A 135 10.29 -5.21 -16.55
N ASN A 136 10.61 -3.94 -16.81
CA ASN A 136 11.53 -3.13 -16.00
C ASN A 136 10.92 -2.61 -14.68
N SER A 137 9.68 -2.94 -14.40
CA SER A 137 8.92 -2.45 -13.23
C SER A 137 8.56 -3.56 -12.26
N MET A 138 9.33 -4.65 -12.21
CA MET A 138 9.00 -5.82 -11.38
C MET A 138 8.80 -5.46 -9.89
N ASN A 139 9.60 -4.54 -9.36
CA ASN A 139 9.46 -4.09 -7.97
C ASN A 139 8.14 -3.32 -7.76
N TYR A 140 7.83 -2.35 -8.63
CA TYR A 140 6.59 -1.58 -8.55
C TYR A 140 5.34 -2.45 -8.79
N PHE A 141 5.44 -3.46 -9.65
CA PHE A 141 4.37 -4.45 -9.85
C PHE A 141 4.13 -5.28 -8.59
N LYS A 142 5.20 -5.70 -7.93
CA LYS A 142 5.13 -6.42 -6.65
C LYS A 142 4.48 -5.58 -5.56
N ASP A 143 4.89 -4.32 -5.43
CA ASP A 143 4.33 -3.37 -4.46
C ASP A 143 2.83 -3.10 -4.75
N LEU A 144 2.46 -2.95 -6.03
CA LEU A 144 1.07 -2.80 -6.44
C LEU A 144 0.23 -4.03 -6.08
N LEU A 145 0.74 -5.23 -6.37
CA LEU A 145 0.06 -6.47 -5.99
C LEU A 145 -0.11 -6.59 -4.47
N GLU A 146 0.92 -6.23 -3.70
CA GLU A 146 0.86 -6.25 -2.24
C GLU A 146 -0.20 -5.26 -1.72
N ARG A 147 -0.26 -4.06 -2.28
CA ARG A 147 -1.26 -3.04 -1.92
C ARG A 147 -2.69 -3.45 -2.31
N ILE A 148 -2.88 -4.08 -3.48
CA ILE A 148 -4.17 -4.66 -3.88
C ILE A 148 -4.58 -5.77 -2.90
N ARG A 149 -3.64 -6.63 -2.49
CA ARG A 149 -3.89 -7.66 -1.48
C ARG A 149 -4.28 -7.06 -0.13
N GLU A 150 -3.60 -6.00 0.32
CA GLU A 150 -3.95 -5.29 1.55
C GLU A 150 -5.36 -4.71 1.51
N ILE A 151 -5.75 -4.08 0.40
CA ILE A 151 -7.10 -3.53 0.21
C ILE A 151 -8.15 -4.64 0.24
N ARG A 152 -7.92 -5.76 -0.48
CA ARG A 152 -8.82 -6.91 -0.50
C ARG A 152 -8.97 -7.56 0.88
N LEU A 153 -7.96 -7.43 1.73
CA LEU A 153 -7.91 -8.08 3.04
C LEU A 153 -8.21 -7.15 4.20
N SER A 154 -8.48 -5.87 3.94
CA SER A 154 -9.11 -5.05 4.97
C SER A 154 -10.37 -5.81 5.43
N GLU A 155 -10.54 -5.96 6.73
CA GLU A 155 -11.54 -6.84 7.34
C GLU A 155 -12.91 -6.70 6.71
N ARG A 156 -13.34 -5.47 6.51
CA ARG A 156 -14.65 -5.13 5.96
C ARG A 156 -14.81 -5.61 4.51
N VAL A 157 -13.78 -5.43 3.67
CA VAL A 157 -13.81 -5.82 2.25
C VAL A 157 -13.72 -7.34 2.11
N PHE A 158 -12.87 -8.00 2.90
CA PHE A 158 -12.71 -9.44 2.90
C PHE A 158 -14.00 -10.16 3.29
N TYR A 159 -14.61 -9.79 4.42
CA TYR A 159 -15.89 -10.37 4.83
C TYR A 159 -17.01 -10.08 3.84
N GLN A 160 -17.02 -8.90 3.22
CA GLN A 160 -18.00 -8.59 2.21
C GLN A 160 -17.82 -9.46 0.96
N GLN A 161 -16.59 -9.61 0.46
CA GLN A 161 -16.31 -10.47 -0.69
C GLN A 161 -16.67 -11.94 -0.42
N ILE A 162 -16.33 -12.46 0.75
CA ILE A 162 -16.75 -13.81 1.14
C ILE A 162 -18.28 -13.91 1.17
N LYS A 163 -18.97 -12.95 1.77
CA LYS A 163 -20.45 -12.91 1.77
C LYS A 163 -21.02 -12.83 0.36
N ASP A 164 -20.45 -12.01 -0.50
CA ASP A 164 -20.90 -11.84 -1.89
C ASP A 164 -20.73 -13.16 -2.67
N ILE A 165 -19.62 -13.88 -2.46
CA ILE A 165 -19.39 -15.20 -3.06
C ILE A 165 -20.40 -16.21 -2.53
N TYR A 166 -20.61 -16.27 -1.22
CA TYR A 166 -21.59 -17.19 -0.65
C TYR A 166 -23.03 -16.85 -1.00
N ALA A 167 -23.35 -15.57 -1.20
CA ALA A 167 -24.64 -15.13 -1.70
C ALA A 167 -24.95 -15.70 -3.10
N THR A 168 -23.94 -16.15 -3.84
CA THR A 168 -24.12 -16.87 -5.11
C THR A 168 -24.49 -18.35 -4.93
N SER A 169 -24.39 -18.89 -3.70
CA SER A 169 -24.76 -20.27 -3.42
C SER A 169 -26.27 -20.46 -3.48
N ILE A 170 -26.68 -21.59 -4.04
CA ILE A 170 -28.11 -21.90 -4.26
C ILE A 170 -28.87 -22.02 -2.93
N ASP A 171 -28.20 -22.52 -1.89
CA ASP A 171 -28.72 -22.75 -0.54
C ASP A 171 -28.35 -21.66 0.47
N TYR A 172 -27.91 -20.49 0.01
CA TYR A 172 -27.56 -19.39 0.90
C TYR A 172 -28.80 -18.73 1.52
N ASN A 173 -28.82 -18.65 2.84
CA ASN A 173 -29.79 -17.87 3.59
C ASN A 173 -29.05 -17.00 4.64
N PRO A 174 -29.06 -15.65 4.51
CA PRO A 174 -28.29 -14.76 5.40
C PRO A 174 -28.77 -14.79 6.86
N ASN A 175 -29.99 -15.24 7.12
CA ASN A 175 -30.59 -15.32 8.46
C ASN A 175 -30.49 -16.72 9.09
N ASP A 176 -29.89 -17.67 8.39
CA ASP A 176 -29.79 -19.05 8.88
C ASP A 176 -28.60 -19.19 9.84
N GLU A 177 -28.82 -19.86 10.96
CA GLU A 177 -27.78 -20.18 11.93
C GLU A 177 -26.66 -21.02 11.30
N LEU A 178 -26.97 -21.85 10.33
CA LEU A 178 -26.00 -22.65 9.55
C LEU A 178 -25.02 -21.73 8.78
N THR A 179 -25.50 -20.64 8.24
CA THR A 179 -24.64 -19.64 7.55
C THR A 179 -23.66 -18.99 8.52
N LEU A 180 -24.09 -18.63 9.73
CA LEU A 180 -23.20 -18.05 10.74
C LEU A 180 -22.16 -19.07 11.24
N GLN A 181 -22.55 -20.32 11.44
CA GLN A 181 -21.63 -21.41 11.82
C GLN A 181 -20.59 -21.65 10.73
N PHE A 182 -21.01 -21.66 9.48
CA PHE A 182 -20.14 -21.79 8.33
C PHE A 182 -19.04 -20.71 8.29
N PHE A 183 -19.39 -19.44 8.48
CA PHE A 183 -18.38 -18.36 8.50
C PHE A 183 -17.38 -18.54 9.65
N LYS A 184 -17.82 -18.96 10.82
CA LYS A 184 -16.94 -19.25 11.95
C LYS A 184 -15.99 -20.42 11.64
N GLU A 185 -16.51 -21.45 10.99
CA GLU A 185 -15.73 -22.63 10.59
C GLU A 185 -14.63 -22.25 9.58
N VAL A 186 -14.98 -21.51 8.53
CA VAL A 186 -14.04 -21.04 7.52
C VAL A 186 -12.95 -20.17 8.16
N GLN A 187 -13.33 -19.24 9.01
CA GLN A 187 -12.39 -18.37 9.70
C GLN A 187 -11.42 -19.17 10.58
N ASN A 188 -11.90 -20.10 11.37
CA ASN A 188 -11.05 -20.92 12.23
C ASN A 188 -10.13 -21.85 11.43
N LYS A 189 -10.59 -22.43 10.33
CA LYS A 189 -9.75 -23.25 9.44
C LYS A 189 -8.63 -22.44 8.82
N LEU A 190 -8.90 -21.22 8.40
CA LEU A 190 -7.88 -20.31 7.84
C LEU A 190 -6.85 -19.90 8.90
N LEU A 191 -7.29 -19.50 10.10
CA LEU A 191 -6.40 -19.13 11.20
C LEU A 191 -5.52 -20.31 11.63
N TRP A 192 -6.13 -21.49 11.77
CA TRP A 192 -5.42 -22.73 12.10
C TRP A 192 -4.35 -23.06 11.04
N ALA A 193 -4.68 -22.96 9.79
CA ALA A 193 -3.77 -23.29 8.70
C ALA A 193 -2.49 -22.44 8.70
N VAL A 194 -2.54 -21.22 9.21
CA VAL A 194 -1.38 -20.31 9.23
C VAL A 194 -0.67 -20.26 10.58
N SER A 195 -1.37 -20.45 11.70
CA SER A 195 -0.84 -20.27 13.05
C SER A 195 -0.80 -21.54 13.91
N GLY A 196 -1.49 -22.61 13.47
CA GLY A 196 -1.74 -23.80 14.31
C GLY A 196 -2.66 -23.52 15.51
N LYS A 197 -3.46 -22.44 15.45
CA LYS A 197 -4.37 -22.02 16.51
C LYS A 197 -5.70 -21.53 15.97
N THR A 198 -6.80 -21.80 16.68
CA THR A 198 -8.09 -21.18 16.43
C THR A 198 -8.12 -19.71 16.86
N ALA A 199 -9.16 -18.98 16.50
CA ALA A 199 -9.33 -17.59 16.94
C ALA A 199 -9.28 -17.44 18.48
N ALA A 200 -9.95 -18.33 19.20
CA ALA A 200 -9.94 -18.35 20.66
C ALA A 200 -8.55 -18.65 21.23
N GLU A 201 -7.85 -19.60 20.65
CA GLU A 201 -6.50 -19.98 21.08
C GLU A 201 -5.48 -18.86 20.79
N LEU A 202 -5.61 -18.15 19.67
CA LEU A 202 -4.76 -16.99 19.38
C LEU A 202 -4.91 -15.92 20.46
N ILE A 203 -6.14 -15.56 20.80
CA ILE A 203 -6.41 -14.58 21.86
C ILE A 203 -5.83 -15.08 23.19
N TYR A 204 -6.17 -16.32 23.58
CA TYR A 204 -5.79 -16.85 24.89
C TYR A 204 -4.27 -16.92 25.11
N TYR A 205 -3.52 -17.38 24.10
CA TYR A 205 -2.08 -17.60 24.25
C TYR A 205 -1.23 -16.39 23.89
N ARG A 206 -1.74 -15.40 23.14
CA ARG A 206 -0.96 -14.27 22.68
C ARG A 206 -1.33 -12.93 23.32
N ALA A 207 -2.50 -12.81 23.95
CA ALA A 207 -2.86 -11.62 24.73
C ALA A 207 -1.97 -11.51 25.97
N ASN A 208 -1.13 -10.50 26.03
CA ASN A 208 -0.24 -10.24 27.17
C ASN A 208 -0.02 -8.74 27.36
N ALA A 209 -0.41 -8.22 28.52
CA ALA A 209 -0.29 -6.80 28.89
C ALA A 209 1.13 -6.26 28.86
N GLU A 210 2.15 -7.12 29.07
CA GLU A 210 3.56 -6.72 29.13
C GLU A 210 4.19 -6.54 27.74
N LEU A 211 3.54 -7.06 26.68
CA LEU A 211 4.01 -6.90 25.32
C LEU A 211 3.56 -5.57 24.72
N PRO A 212 4.33 -5.00 23.78
CA PRO A 212 3.89 -3.86 22.99
C PRO A 212 2.51 -4.12 22.40
N MET A 213 1.58 -3.16 22.56
CA MET A 213 0.20 -3.27 22.09
C MET A 213 -0.51 -4.55 22.54
N MET A 214 -0.16 -5.11 23.71
CA MET A 214 -0.71 -6.38 24.22
C MET A 214 -0.43 -7.61 23.32
N GLY A 215 0.61 -7.58 22.50
CA GLY A 215 0.91 -8.62 21.51
C GLY A 215 0.06 -8.54 20.24
N LEU A 216 -0.73 -7.50 20.05
CA LEU A 216 -1.48 -7.22 18.83
C LEU A 216 -0.53 -6.72 17.74
N THR A 217 -0.68 -7.23 16.54
CA THR A 217 0.05 -6.79 15.34
C THR A 217 -0.75 -5.78 14.52
N SER A 218 -2.08 -5.75 14.69
CA SER A 218 -2.96 -4.78 14.06
C SER A 218 -4.04 -4.28 15.01
N THR A 219 -4.41 -3.00 14.86
CA THR A 219 -5.46 -2.33 15.64
C THR A 219 -6.30 -1.47 14.71
N GLU A 220 -7.56 -1.23 15.06
CA GLU A 220 -8.47 -0.40 14.27
C GLU A 220 -7.95 1.05 14.13
N VAL A 221 -7.34 1.57 15.19
CA VAL A 221 -6.66 2.86 15.20
C VAL A 221 -5.17 2.63 15.42
N ALA A 222 -4.35 3.04 14.49
CA ALA A 222 -2.90 2.85 14.57
C ALA A 222 -2.33 3.34 15.92
N GLY A 223 -1.56 2.48 16.58
CA GLY A 223 -0.92 2.78 17.87
C GLY A 223 -1.84 2.83 19.09
N LYS A 224 -3.15 2.54 18.96
CA LYS A 224 -4.10 2.58 20.06
C LYS A 224 -4.87 1.27 20.18
N VAL A 225 -4.69 0.59 21.31
CA VAL A 225 -5.41 -0.66 21.63
C VAL A 225 -6.80 -0.35 22.18
N ARG A 226 -7.84 -0.88 21.54
CA ARG A 226 -9.23 -0.88 22.02
C ARG A 226 -9.60 -2.26 22.53
N LYS A 227 -10.63 -2.32 23.37
CA LYS A 227 -11.16 -3.60 23.86
C LYS A 227 -11.63 -4.51 22.73
N SER A 228 -12.26 -3.96 21.69
CA SER A 228 -12.67 -4.70 20.49
C SER A 228 -11.49 -5.36 19.75
N ASP A 229 -10.33 -4.68 19.70
CA ASP A 229 -9.14 -5.22 19.05
C ASP A 229 -8.64 -6.47 19.75
N THR A 230 -8.66 -6.49 21.11
CA THR A 230 -8.18 -7.62 21.92
C THR A 230 -9.05 -8.86 21.83
N GLN A 231 -10.29 -8.72 21.37
CA GLN A 231 -11.26 -9.81 21.21
C GLN A 231 -11.25 -10.44 19.81
N THR A 232 -10.36 -9.97 18.93
CA THR A 232 -10.28 -10.41 17.54
C THR A 232 -9.02 -11.24 17.31
N GLY A 233 -9.15 -12.55 17.14
CA GLY A 233 -8.01 -13.49 17.06
C GLY A 233 -7.00 -13.18 15.95
N LYS A 234 -7.43 -12.71 14.79
CA LYS A 234 -6.56 -12.38 13.69
C LYS A 234 -5.57 -11.23 14.01
N ASN A 235 -5.94 -10.33 14.94
CA ASN A 235 -5.09 -9.21 15.34
C ASN A 235 -3.82 -9.65 16.07
N TYR A 236 -3.76 -10.91 16.47
CA TYR A 236 -2.60 -11.54 17.11
C TYR A 236 -1.74 -12.37 16.14
N LEU A 237 -2.04 -12.38 14.84
CA LEU A 237 -1.20 -13.06 13.85
C LEU A 237 0.12 -12.31 13.65
N THR A 238 1.21 -13.02 13.47
CA THR A 238 2.49 -12.43 13.08
C THR A 238 2.43 -11.93 11.62
N GLU A 239 3.36 -11.05 11.25
CA GLU A 239 3.43 -10.55 9.87
C GLU A 239 3.55 -11.67 8.84
N ASP A 240 4.34 -12.71 9.13
CA ASP A 240 4.50 -13.85 8.22
C ASP A 240 3.25 -14.72 8.14
N GLU A 241 2.55 -14.94 9.27
CA GLU A 241 1.25 -15.61 9.29
C GLU A 241 0.22 -14.83 8.46
N ILE A 242 0.21 -13.50 8.57
CA ILE A 242 -0.65 -12.61 7.78
C ILE A 242 -0.32 -12.73 6.29
N LYS A 243 0.96 -12.70 5.89
CA LYS A 243 1.37 -12.87 4.49
C LYS A 243 0.87 -14.20 3.90
N VAL A 244 1.04 -15.29 4.65
CA VAL A 244 0.57 -16.61 4.21
C VAL A 244 -0.95 -16.66 4.13
N LEU A 245 -1.66 -16.13 5.13
CA LEU A 245 -3.12 -16.03 5.13
C LEU A 245 -3.64 -15.31 3.89
N LYS A 246 -3.00 -14.17 3.59
CA LYS A 246 -3.28 -13.38 2.38
C LYS A 246 -3.24 -14.24 1.11
N LEU A 247 -2.19 -14.99 0.92
CA LEU A 247 -2.01 -15.82 -0.28
C LEU A 247 -3.05 -16.96 -0.38
N ILE A 248 -3.39 -17.60 0.74
CA ILE A 248 -4.39 -18.67 0.77
C ILE A 248 -5.78 -18.11 0.41
N VAL A 249 -6.11 -16.96 0.99
CA VAL A 249 -7.39 -16.30 0.72
C VAL A 249 -7.50 -15.87 -0.74
N GLU A 250 -6.43 -15.32 -1.32
CA GLU A 250 -6.41 -14.95 -2.73
C GLU A 250 -6.68 -16.15 -3.67
N GLN A 251 -6.08 -17.30 -3.37
CA GLN A 251 -6.34 -18.53 -4.12
C GLN A 251 -7.81 -18.97 -4.01
N PHE A 252 -8.40 -18.87 -2.82
CA PHE A 252 -9.79 -19.20 -2.58
C PHE A 252 -10.74 -18.27 -3.35
N LEU A 253 -10.48 -16.96 -3.32
CA LEU A 253 -11.28 -15.98 -4.04
C LEU A 253 -11.16 -16.12 -5.57
N ALA A 254 -9.96 -16.39 -6.08
CA ALA A 254 -9.74 -16.61 -7.51
C ALA A 254 -10.52 -17.81 -8.05
N PHE A 255 -10.60 -18.90 -7.28
CA PHE A 255 -11.44 -20.04 -7.65
C PHE A 255 -12.92 -19.67 -7.66
N ALA A 256 -13.39 -18.97 -6.65
CA ALA A 256 -14.78 -18.54 -6.55
C ALA A 256 -15.19 -17.67 -7.74
N GLU A 257 -14.33 -16.73 -8.13
CA GLU A 257 -14.54 -15.89 -9.30
C GLU A 257 -14.60 -16.73 -10.60
N ALA A 258 -13.73 -17.73 -10.73
CA ALA A 258 -13.73 -18.63 -11.87
C ALA A 258 -15.04 -19.46 -11.96
N GLN A 259 -15.58 -19.94 -10.84
CA GLN A 259 -16.87 -20.64 -10.82
C GLN A 259 -18.03 -19.72 -11.20
N ALA A 260 -18.03 -18.47 -10.69
CA ALA A 260 -19.04 -17.48 -11.03
C ALA A 260 -19.03 -17.13 -12.54
N ILE A 261 -17.84 -16.95 -13.14
CA ILE A 261 -17.69 -16.70 -14.57
C ILE A 261 -18.16 -17.90 -15.40
N ALA A 262 -17.88 -19.12 -14.94
CA ALA A 262 -18.29 -20.35 -15.62
C ALA A 262 -19.78 -20.70 -15.38
N HIS A 263 -20.51 -19.91 -14.61
CA HIS A 263 -21.90 -20.16 -14.22
C HIS A 263 -22.13 -21.56 -13.60
N VAL A 264 -21.11 -22.06 -12.86
CA VAL A 264 -21.22 -23.34 -12.16
C VAL A 264 -22.01 -23.14 -10.88
N PRO A 265 -23.13 -23.84 -10.69
CA PRO A 265 -23.90 -23.71 -9.46
C PRO A 265 -23.12 -24.30 -8.28
N MET A 266 -23.00 -23.53 -7.20
CA MET A 266 -22.29 -23.92 -5.98
C MET A 266 -23.24 -23.95 -4.79
N TYR A 267 -23.04 -24.91 -3.89
CA TYR A 267 -23.70 -24.98 -2.60
C TYR A 267 -22.74 -24.60 -1.47
N MET A 268 -23.27 -24.21 -0.31
CA MET A 268 -22.45 -23.82 0.85
C MET A 268 -21.39 -24.86 1.23
N LYS A 269 -21.77 -26.17 1.18
CA LYS A 269 -20.85 -27.30 1.45
C LYS A 269 -19.67 -27.37 0.48
N ASP A 270 -19.89 -27.03 -0.79
CA ASP A 270 -18.84 -27.11 -1.83
C ASP A 270 -17.69 -26.13 -1.54
N TRP A 271 -18.00 -25.02 -0.92
CA TRP A 271 -17.00 -24.03 -0.49
C TRP A 271 -16.10 -24.54 0.63
N ILE A 272 -16.64 -25.33 1.58
CA ILE A 272 -15.81 -25.99 2.62
C ILE A 272 -14.87 -26.99 2.00
N GLU A 273 -15.36 -27.79 1.07
CA GLU A 273 -14.55 -28.79 0.37
C GLU A 273 -13.46 -28.13 -0.45
N HIS A 274 -13.78 -27.03 -1.13
CA HIS A 274 -12.79 -26.26 -1.87
C HIS A 274 -11.74 -25.64 -0.94
N LEU A 275 -12.13 -25.06 0.21
CA LEU A 275 -11.19 -24.56 1.19
C LEU A 275 -10.23 -25.66 1.64
N LYS A 276 -10.73 -26.86 1.93
CA LYS A 276 -9.90 -28.02 2.29
C LYS A 276 -8.90 -28.35 1.18
N MET A 277 -9.32 -28.33 -0.11
CA MET A 277 -8.42 -28.53 -1.24
C MET A 277 -7.32 -27.48 -1.29
N VAL A 278 -7.66 -26.19 -1.19
CA VAL A 278 -6.67 -25.09 -1.18
C VAL A 278 -5.67 -25.26 -0.03
N LEU A 279 -6.14 -25.60 1.18
CA LEU A 279 -5.25 -25.81 2.32
C LEU A 279 -4.32 -27.02 2.10
N THR A 280 -4.84 -28.12 1.57
CA THR A 280 -4.07 -29.33 1.26
C THR A 280 -3.00 -29.05 0.20
N MET A 281 -3.33 -28.33 -0.89
CA MET A 281 -2.38 -27.94 -1.93
C MET A 281 -1.24 -27.08 -1.37
N ASN A 282 -1.55 -26.23 -0.38
CA ASN A 282 -0.56 -25.41 0.31
C ASN A 282 0.16 -26.13 1.46
N ARG A 283 -0.03 -27.47 1.60
CA ARG A 283 0.55 -28.30 2.65
C ARG A 283 0.25 -27.79 4.07
N LYS A 284 -0.95 -27.24 4.26
CA LYS A 284 -1.41 -26.75 5.55
C LYS A 284 -2.24 -27.81 6.27
N SER A 285 -2.12 -27.86 7.60
CA SER A 285 -2.97 -28.71 8.44
C SER A 285 -4.42 -28.21 8.43
N ILE A 286 -5.36 -29.12 8.43
CA ILE A 286 -6.78 -28.82 8.48
C ILE A 286 -7.25 -28.96 9.91
N LEU A 287 -8.02 -28.00 10.41
CA LEU A 287 -8.66 -28.09 11.70
C LEU A 287 -9.80 -29.08 11.62
N GLU A 288 -9.75 -30.14 12.44
CA GLU A 288 -10.76 -31.21 12.48
C GLU A 288 -11.73 -31.05 13.65
N ASP A 289 -11.35 -30.31 14.70
CA ASP A 289 -12.12 -30.07 15.90
C ASP A 289 -12.39 -28.59 16.20
N ALA A 290 -13.05 -28.29 17.31
CA ALA A 290 -13.37 -26.91 17.70
C ALA A 290 -12.20 -26.16 18.38
N GLY A 291 -11.03 -26.81 18.54
CA GLY A 291 -9.92 -26.28 19.34
C GLY A 291 -10.10 -26.57 20.85
N ARG A 292 -9.04 -26.23 21.62
CA ARG A 292 -8.96 -26.57 23.07
C ARG A 292 -9.46 -25.46 23.98
N ILE A 293 -9.56 -24.23 23.47
CA ILE A 293 -9.95 -23.04 24.24
C ILE A 293 -11.33 -22.58 23.79
N SER A 294 -12.26 -22.44 24.74
CA SER A 294 -13.57 -21.87 24.43
C SER A 294 -13.48 -20.37 24.17
N HIS A 295 -14.43 -19.85 23.38
CA HIS A 295 -14.52 -18.42 23.12
C HIS A 295 -14.65 -17.61 24.41
N GLN A 296 -15.42 -18.10 25.39
CA GLN A 296 -15.61 -17.43 26.69
C GLN A 296 -14.28 -17.31 27.48
N MET A 297 -13.49 -18.39 27.52
CA MET A 297 -12.18 -18.38 28.19
C MET A 297 -11.23 -17.38 27.51
N ALA A 298 -11.24 -17.32 26.18
CA ALA A 298 -10.43 -16.37 25.43
C ALA A 298 -10.81 -14.91 25.73
N LEU A 299 -12.10 -14.59 25.73
CA LEU A 299 -12.59 -13.26 26.06
C LEU A 299 -12.26 -12.84 27.49
N GLN A 300 -12.43 -13.75 28.45
CA GLN A 300 -12.06 -13.49 29.84
C GLN A 300 -10.57 -13.14 29.97
N LYS A 301 -9.70 -13.94 29.33
CA LYS A 301 -8.25 -13.70 29.30
C LYS A 301 -7.92 -12.35 28.68
N ALA A 302 -8.53 -12.01 27.53
CA ALA A 302 -8.35 -10.73 26.87
C ALA A 302 -8.75 -9.54 27.74
N ASP A 303 -9.88 -9.65 28.45
CA ASP A 303 -10.38 -8.61 29.35
C ASP A 303 -9.45 -8.39 30.56
N GLU A 304 -8.95 -9.47 31.16
CA GLU A 304 -7.97 -9.41 32.26
C GLU A 304 -6.66 -8.73 31.82
N GLU A 305 -6.11 -9.13 30.68
CA GLU A 305 -4.88 -8.54 30.16
C GLU A 305 -5.09 -7.08 29.71
N TYR A 306 -6.25 -6.75 29.15
CA TYR A 306 -6.57 -5.36 28.78
C TYR A 306 -6.67 -4.45 30.02
N ALA A 307 -7.24 -4.93 31.12
CA ALA A 307 -7.32 -4.17 32.36
C ALA A 307 -5.91 -3.85 32.92
N LYS A 308 -5.00 -4.87 32.92
CA LYS A 308 -3.59 -4.69 33.30
C LYS A 308 -2.88 -3.68 32.39
N TYR A 309 -3.02 -3.82 31.09
CA TYR A 309 -2.43 -2.93 30.09
C TYR A 309 -2.87 -1.48 30.29
N LYS A 310 -4.17 -1.24 30.49
CA LYS A 310 -4.70 0.09 30.77
C LYS A 310 -4.15 0.69 32.06
N HIS A 311 -3.95 -0.13 33.08
CA HIS A 311 -3.33 0.30 34.33
C HIS A 311 -1.87 0.72 34.10
N MET A 312 -1.10 -0.08 33.38
CA MET A 312 0.30 0.23 33.02
C MET A 312 0.42 1.51 32.20
N LEU A 313 -0.48 1.74 31.22
CA LEU A 313 -0.49 2.97 30.44
C LEU A 313 -0.73 4.19 31.29
N ARG A 314 -1.69 4.15 32.22
CA ARG A 314 -1.95 5.28 33.15
C ARG A 314 -0.75 5.61 34.03
N ILE A 315 -0.05 4.59 34.52
CA ILE A 315 1.18 4.79 35.30
C ILE A 315 2.26 5.45 34.40
N ALA A 316 2.44 4.98 33.19
CA ALA A 316 3.43 5.54 32.27
C ALA A 316 3.12 7.00 31.91
N GLU A 317 1.87 7.33 31.58
CA GLU A 317 1.39 8.70 31.31
C GLU A 317 1.61 9.61 32.51
N HIS A 318 1.33 9.12 33.72
CA HIS A 318 1.55 9.89 34.94
C HIS A 318 3.04 10.17 35.22
N LEU A 319 3.91 9.18 35.02
CA LEU A 319 5.36 9.34 35.17
C LEU A 319 5.94 10.29 34.13
N GLU A 320 5.43 10.28 32.89
CA GLU A 320 5.84 11.21 31.84
C GLU A 320 5.44 12.64 32.19
N SER A 321 4.20 12.87 32.64
CA SER A 321 3.73 14.18 33.10
C SER A 321 4.56 14.73 34.28
N ILE A 322 4.99 13.88 35.20
CA ILE A 322 5.89 14.30 36.31
C ILE A 322 7.28 14.70 35.78
N LYS A 323 7.80 13.98 34.76
CA LYS A 323 9.09 14.33 34.15
C LYS A 323 9.02 15.68 33.46
N GLU A 324 7.99 15.90 32.64
CA GLU A 324 7.75 17.18 31.95
C GLU A 324 7.66 18.35 32.95
N LEU A 325 6.89 18.17 34.02
CA LEU A 325 6.76 19.18 35.06
C LEU A 325 8.12 19.50 35.73
N ASN A 326 8.95 18.50 35.98
CA ASN A 326 10.27 18.71 36.58
C ASN A 326 11.24 19.39 35.60
N GLU A 327 11.14 19.14 34.31
CA GLU A 327 11.92 19.83 33.28
C GLU A 327 11.51 21.31 33.15
N ASP A 328 10.22 21.60 33.20
CA ASP A 328 9.71 22.97 33.16
C ASP A 328 10.09 23.76 34.42
N LEU A 329 10.05 23.12 35.60
CA LEU A 329 10.52 23.75 36.83
C LEU A 329 12.02 24.08 36.79
N LYS A 330 12.85 23.24 36.16
CA LYS A 330 14.28 23.54 35.99
C LYS A 330 14.51 24.73 35.06
N ARG A 331 13.76 24.81 33.95
CA ARG A 331 13.83 25.94 32.98
C ARG A 331 13.40 27.27 33.58
N LEU A 332 12.51 27.26 34.60
CA LEU A 332 12.08 28.47 35.30
C LEU A 332 13.08 28.92 36.39
N GLN A 333 14.05 28.08 36.75
CA GLN A 333 15.09 28.40 37.74
C GLN A 333 16.42 28.85 37.09
N GLU A 334 16.57 28.71 35.80
CA GLU A 334 17.63 29.29 34.96
C GLU A 334 17.22 30.68 34.42
#